data_e03233a902a9cf5cde7ca1eda36086f6
#
_entry.id   e03233a902a9cf5cde7ca1eda36086f6
#
_cell.length_a   1.000
_cell.length_b   1.000
_cell.length_c   1.000
_cell.angle_alpha   90.00
_cell.angle_beta   90.00
_cell.angle_gamma   90.00
#
_symmetry.space_group_name_H-M   'P 1'
#
loop_
_entity.id
_entity.type
_entity.pdbx_description
1 polymer ?
#
loop_
_entity_poly.entity_id
_entity_poly.type
_entity_poly.pdbx_seq_one_letter_code
_entity_poly.pdbx_strand_id
1 'polypeptide(L)'
;MENSLKDKVVLITGSSIGIGAATAKEFASQGARVVITYNTSRADAQEVAKECQELSSAEVPVLALDVGNDDSIVNAVKEVVAKFGHIDILINNAGVFAEGSVAETNFRDIENQVRVNLEGLIKMTNATLPYIKGSIINIASAAGLKPYPGYATYGATKWGVRGFSKSLAGEIDLPVYTVNPDGTATQMNDFTGTPTEKVAAVIADVAKGVLPAQSGDDINVWEH
;
A
#
# COMPACT_ATOMS: atom_id res chain seq x y z
N MET A 1 -8.77 -22.49 0.37
CA MET A 1 -9.26 -21.11 0.14
C MET A 1 -9.16 -20.88 -1.36
N GLU A 2 -10.19 -20.33 -2.00
CA GLU A 2 -10.10 -19.98 -3.42
C GLU A 2 -8.99 -18.93 -3.60
N ASN A 3 -7.95 -19.28 -4.35
CA ASN A 3 -6.84 -18.39 -4.71
C ASN A 3 -7.32 -17.35 -5.76
N SER A 4 -8.42 -16.64 -5.47
CA SER A 4 -9.10 -15.75 -6.40
C SER A 4 -9.30 -14.37 -5.79
N LEU A 5 -9.04 -13.33 -6.58
CA LEU A 5 -9.33 -11.94 -6.25
C LEU A 5 -10.72 -11.50 -6.72
N LYS A 6 -11.42 -12.34 -7.45
CA LYS A 6 -12.74 -12.02 -7.99
C LYS A 6 -13.70 -11.58 -6.88
N ASP A 7 -14.37 -10.46 -7.11
CA ASP A 7 -15.34 -9.81 -6.21
C ASP A 7 -14.77 -9.34 -4.86
N LYS A 8 -13.46 -9.45 -4.60
CA LYS A 8 -12.80 -8.97 -3.39
C LYS A 8 -12.77 -7.46 -3.36
N VAL A 9 -13.21 -6.87 -2.25
CA VAL A 9 -13.12 -5.43 -2.00
C VAL A 9 -11.69 -5.09 -1.52
N VAL A 10 -10.98 -4.28 -2.31
CA VAL A 10 -9.57 -3.96 -2.07
C VAL A 10 -9.40 -2.45 -1.92
N LEU A 11 -8.97 -2.02 -0.73
CA LEU A 11 -8.64 -0.63 -0.45
C LEU A 11 -7.12 -0.44 -0.56
N ILE A 12 -6.68 0.42 -1.47
CA ILE A 12 -5.26 0.68 -1.74
C ILE A 12 -4.95 2.14 -1.44
N THR A 13 -4.11 2.42 -0.45
CA THR A 13 -3.69 3.79 -0.16
C THR A 13 -2.66 4.28 -1.17
N GLY A 14 -2.81 5.53 -1.67
CA GLY A 14 -1.89 6.11 -2.65
C GLY A 14 -1.88 5.38 -3.99
N SER A 15 -3.06 5.04 -4.50
CA SER A 15 -3.22 4.25 -5.74
C SER A 15 -3.43 5.09 -7.01
N SER A 16 -3.17 6.39 -6.94
CA SER A 16 -3.25 7.26 -8.12
C SER A 16 -2.03 7.21 -9.03
N ILE A 17 -0.87 6.76 -8.53
CA ILE A 17 0.39 6.68 -9.29
C ILE A 17 1.25 5.49 -8.84
N GLY A 18 2.29 5.18 -9.61
CA GLY A 18 3.37 4.27 -9.25
C GLY A 18 2.91 2.86 -8.91
N ILE A 19 3.49 2.27 -7.84
CA ILE A 19 3.18 0.91 -7.38
C ILE A 19 1.69 0.75 -7.07
N GLY A 20 1.07 1.74 -6.42
CA GLY A 20 -0.35 1.67 -6.06
C GLY A 20 -1.26 1.62 -7.28
N ALA A 21 -0.97 2.41 -8.32
CA ALA A 21 -1.73 2.39 -9.58
C ALA A 21 -1.57 1.06 -10.33
N ALA A 22 -0.33 0.55 -10.44
CA ALA A 22 -0.08 -0.75 -11.05
C ALA A 22 -0.77 -1.88 -10.28
N THR A 23 -0.74 -1.84 -8.94
CA THR A 23 -1.43 -2.80 -8.08
C THR A 23 -2.95 -2.75 -8.29
N ALA A 24 -3.54 -1.55 -8.38
CA ALA A 24 -4.97 -1.42 -8.63
C ALA A 24 -5.38 -2.04 -9.97
N LYS A 25 -4.63 -1.79 -11.04
CA LYS A 25 -4.86 -2.37 -12.36
C LYS A 25 -4.71 -3.90 -12.35
N GLU A 26 -3.68 -4.42 -11.70
CA GLU A 26 -3.47 -5.86 -11.58
C GLU A 26 -4.62 -6.54 -10.85
N PHE A 27 -5.09 -5.98 -9.74
CA PHE A 27 -6.22 -6.51 -9.00
C PHE A 27 -7.54 -6.40 -9.78
N ALA A 28 -7.78 -5.28 -10.46
CA ALA A 28 -8.94 -5.08 -11.32
C ALA A 28 -8.98 -6.10 -12.46
N SER A 29 -7.85 -6.38 -13.11
CA SER A 29 -7.74 -7.37 -14.18
C SER A 29 -8.11 -8.79 -13.74
N GLN A 30 -7.96 -9.07 -12.43
CA GLN A 30 -8.35 -10.34 -11.80
C GLN A 30 -9.76 -10.30 -11.17
N GLY A 31 -10.56 -9.28 -11.50
CA GLY A 31 -11.96 -9.16 -11.10
C GLY A 31 -12.21 -8.62 -9.69
N ALA A 32 -11.20 -8.04 -9.03
CA ALA A 32 -11.38 -7.38 -7.74
C ALA A 32 -12.17 -6.05 -7.87
N ARG A 33 -12.85 -5.68 -6.80
CA ARG A 33 -13.51 -4.38 -6.61
C ARG A 33 -12.54 -3.42 -5.95
N VAL A 34 -11.71 -2.76 -6.74
CA VAL A 34 -10.67 -1.86 -6.24
C VAL A 34 -11.24 -0.48 -5.89
N VAL A 35 -10.70 0.12 -4.83
CA VAL A 35 -10.97 1.50 -4.45
C VAL A 35 -9.69 2.30 -4.65
N ILE A 36 -9.74 3.28 -5.54
CA ILE A 36 -8.62 4.18 -5.84
C ILE A 36 -8.61 5.33 -4.85
N THR A 37 -7.43 5.62 -4.31
CA THR A 37 -7.27 6.74 -3.39
C THR A 37 -6.16 7.69 -3.84
N TYR A 38 -6.33 8.98 -3.55
CA TYR A 38 -5.35 10.02 -3.86
C TYR A 38 -5.28 11.06 -2.74
N ASN A 39 -4.12 11.68 -2.58
CA ASN A 39 -3.96 12.85 -1.72
C ASN A 39 -4.07 14.15 -2.54
N THR A 40 -3.25 14.32 -3.57
CA THR A 40 -3.12 15.59 -4.31
C THR A 40 -3.65 15.53 -5.74
N SER A 41 -3.43 14.44 -6.48
CA SER A 41 -3.82 14.36 -7.89
C SER A 41 -5.09 13.55 -8.10
N ARG A 42 -6.22 14.26 -8.13
CA ARG A 42 -7.52 13.66 -8.49
C ARG A 42 -7.56 13.21 -9.95
N ALA A 43 -6.89 13.94 -10.84
CA ALA A 43 -6.89 13.63 -12.26
C ALA A 43 -6.23 12.27 -12.53
N ASP A 44 -5.04 12.02 -11.96
CA ASP A 44 -4.35 10.74 -12.09
C ASP A 44 -5.18 9.59 -11.51
N ALA A 45 -5.82 9.82 -10.35
CA ALA A 45 -6.70 8.83 -9.73
C ALA A 45 -7.89 8.47 -10.61
N GLN A 46 -8.48 9.46 -11.30
CA GLN A 46 -9.59 9.24 -12.23
C GLN A 46 -9.16 8.47 -13.48
N GLU A 47 -7.94 8.72 -13.99
CA GLU A 47 -7.38 7.96 -15.11
C GLU A 47 -7.17 6.49 -14.72
N VAL A 48 -6.52 6.24 -13.58
CA VAL A 48 -6.34 4.87 -13.06
C VAL A 48 -7.69 4.17 -12.83
N ALA A 49 -8.68 4.87 -12.29
CA ALA A 49 -10.00 4.30 -12.07
C ALA A 49 -10.68 3.91 -13.39
N LYS A 50 -10.54 4.73 -14.44
CA LYS A 50 -11.05 4.43 -15.77
C LYS A 50 -10.40 3.18 -16.35
N GLU A 51 -9.07 3.06 -16.29
CA GLU A 51 -8.35 1.88 -16.73
C GLU A 51 -8.78 0.62 -15.94
N CYS A 52 -8.90 0.72 -14.62
CA CYS A 52 -9.40 -0.37 -13.78
C CYS A 52 -10.84 -0.77 -14.12
N GLN A 53 -11.69 0.20 -14.46
CA GLN A 53 -13.07 -0.06 -14.88
C GLN A 53 -13.14 -0.81 -16.24
N GLU A 54 -12.26 -0.46 -17.18
CA GLU A 54 -12.13 -1.16 -18.45
C GLU A 54 -11.68 -2.61 -18.26
N LEU A 55 -10.78 -2.87 -17.29
CA LEU A 55 -10.28 -4.21 -16.98
C LEU A 55 -11.30 -5.09 -16.25
N SER A 56 -12.05 -4.55 -15.31
CA SER A 56 -12.96 -5.32 -14.43
C SER A 56 -14.44 -5.26 -14.84
N SER A 57 -14.83 -4.30 -15.69
CA SER A 57 -16.22 -3.95 -15.99
C SER A 57 -17.05 -3.57 -14.74
N ALA A 58 -16.39 -3.26 -13.63
CA ALA A 58 -17.01 -2.87 -12.35
C ALA A 58 -16.85 -1.37 -12.10
N GLU A 59 -17.75 -0.78 -11.31
CA GLU A 59 -17.58 0.59 -10.84
C GLU A 59 -16.37 0.69 -9.91
N VAL A 60 -15.48 1.65 -10.17
CA VAL A 60 -14.26 1.89 -9.40
C VAL A 60 -14.36 3.23 -8.67
N PRO A 61 -14.61 3.23 -7.36
CA PRO A 61 -14.66 4.46 -6.56
C PRO A 61 -13.30 5.16 -6.50
N VAL A 62 -13.33 6.50 -6.50
CA VAL A 62 -12.16 7.36 -6.33
C VAL A 62 -12.37 8.24 -5.11
N LEU A 63 -11.54 8.06 -4.09
CA LEU A 63 -11.67 8.75 -2.81
C LEU A 63 -10.45 9.62 -2.52
N ALA A 64 -10.70 10.83 -1.99
CA ALA A 64 -9.64 11.64 -1.41
C ALA A 64 -9.18 11.01 -0.10
N LEU A 65 -7.87 10.77 0.05
CA LEU A 65 -7.27 10.19 1.25
C LEU A 65 -5.87 10.74 1.47
N ASP A 66 -5.75 11.58 2.49
CA ASP A 66 -4.47 11.94 3.09
C ASP A 66 -4.26 11.06 4.34
N VAL A 67 -3.34 10.11 4.26
CA VAL A 67 -3.02 9.22 5.40
C VAL A 67 -2.32 9.94 6.55
N GLY A 68 -1.86 11.17 6.35
CA GLY A 68 -1.34 12.04 7.39
C GLY A 68 -2.42 12.82 8.15
N ASN A 69 -3.71 12.65 7.80
CA ASN A 69 -4.84 13.38 8.38
C ASN A 69 -5.89 12.41 8.92
N ASP A 70 -6.18 12.50 10.21
CA ASP A 70 -7.05 11.56 10.93
C ASP A 70 -8.50 11.59 10.39
N ASP A 71 -9.05 12.78 10.14
CA ASP A 71 -10.41 12.92 9.62
C ASP A 71 -10.51 12.37 8.19
N SER A 72 -9.48 12.55 7.39
CA SER A 72 -9.41 11.99 6.02
C SER A 72 -9.44 10.47 6.05
N ILE A 73 -8.67 9.85 6.95
CA ILE A 73 -8.67 8.39 7.15
C ILE A 73 -10.07 7.89 7.54
N VAL A 74 -10.64 8.49 8.58
CA VAL A 74 -11.96 8.08 9.12
C VAL A 74 -13.05 8.22 8.04
N ASN A 75 -13.05 9.31 7.29
CA ASN A 75 -14.03 9.55 6.24
C ASN A 75 -13.88 8.57 5.08
N ALA A 76 -12.67 8.33 4.59
CA ALA A 76 -12.43 7.37 3.51
C ALA A 76 -12.88 5.95 3.90
N VAL A 77 -12.55 5.50 5.11
CA VAL A 77 -12.99 4.17 5.60
C VAL A 77 -14.52 4.10 5.69
N LYS A 78 -15.19 5.14 6.22
CA LYS A 78 -16.66 5.20 6.27
C LYS A 78 -17.29 5.11 4.88
N GLU A 79 -16.75 5.81 3.88
CA GLU A 79 -17.25 5.76 2.50
C GLU A 79 -17.12 4.36 1.89
N VAL A 80 -15.97 3.69 2.07
CA VAL A 80 -15.78 2.32 1.60
C VAL A 80 -16.76 1.36 2.27
N VAL A 81 -16.89 1.45 3.60
CA VAL A 81 -17.78 0.57 4.37
C VAL A 81 -19.26 0.84 4.04
N ALA A 82 -19.65 2.09 3.85
CA ALA A 82 -21.02 2.43 3.42
C ALA A 82 -21.36 1.84 2.05
N LYS A 83 -20.39 1.79 1.12
CA LYS A 83 -20.58 1.26 -0.23
C LYS A 83 -20.54 -0.27 -0.29
N PHE A 84 -19.61 -0.90 0.42
CA PHE A 84 -19.31 -2.34 0.26
C PHE A 84 -19.62 -3.19 1.51
N GLY A 85 -19.85 -2.56 2.65
CA GLY A 85 -20.12 -3.24 3.92
C GLY A 85 -18.87 -3.80 4.62
N HIS A 86 -17.77 -4.00 3.91
CA HIS A 86 -16.52 -4.56 4.42
C HIS A 86 -15.34 -4.23 3.48
N ILE A 87 -14.15 -4.64 3.91
CA ILE A 87 -12.91 -4.62 3.14
C ILE A 87 -12.33 -6.04 3.17
N ASP A 88 -12.05 -6.66 2.03
CA ASP A 88 -11.37 -7.95 2.02
C ASP A 88 -9.87 -7.76 2.19
N ILE A 89 -9.27 -6.81 1.49
CA ILE A 89 -7.82 -6.60 1.48
C ILE A 89 -7.51 -5.11 1.66
N LEU A 90 -6.70 -4.79 2.67
CA LEU A 90 -6.09 -3.49 2.83
C LEU A 90 -4.66 -3.54 2.30
N ILE A 91 -4.32 -2.64 1.37
CA ILE A 91 -2.95 -2.45 0.89
C ILE A 91 -2.49 -1.06 1.32
N ASN A 92 -1.65 -1.00 2.34
CA ASN A 92 -1.00 0.21 2.81
C ASN A 92 0.22 0.49 1.93
N ASN A 93 0.01 1.25 0.85
CA ASN A 93 1.03 1.59 -0.13
C ASN A 93 1.46 3.06 -0.08
N ALA A 94 0.61 3.99 0.39
CA ALA A 94 0.94 5.41 0.47
C ALA A 94 2.29 5.64 1.14
N GLY A 95 3.13 6.46 0.53
CA GLY A 95 4.44 6.77 1.06
C GLY A 95 5.08 7.96 0.35
N VAL A 96 6.00 8.61 1.06
CA VAL A 96 6.80 9.71 0.58
C VAL A 96 8.28 9.43 0.84
N PHE A 97 9.15 10.04 0.06
CA PHE A 97 10.58 9.91 0.16
C PHE A 97 11.25 11.28 0.02
N ALA A 98 12.17 11.56 0.90
CA ALA A 98 13.08 12.68 0.80
C ALA A 98 14.49 12.15 1.09
N GLU A 99 15.34 12.18 0.08
CA GLU A 99 16.74 11.81 0.18
C GLU A 99 17.56 12.94 0.83
N GLY A 100 18.52 12.57 1.66
CA GLY A 100 19.47 13.50 2.26
C GLY A 100 20.15 12.95 3.50
N SER A 101 21.31 13.50 3.83
CA SER A 101 21.94 13.24 5.10
C SER A 101 21.08 13.80 6.25
N VAL A 102 21.09 13.18 7.42
CA VAL A 102 20.32 13.68 8.58
C VAL A 102 20.71 15.12 8.94
N ALA A 103 21.97 15.50 8.72
CA ALA A 103 22.46 16.86 9.01
C ALA A 103 21.85 17.92 8.07
N GLU A 104 21.42 17.54 6.87
CA GLU A 104 20.89 18.44 5.83
C GLU A 104 19.37 18.34 5.68
N THR A 105 18.76 17.27 6.16
CA THR A 105 17.31 17.06 6.08
C THR A 105 16.58 18.03 7.02
N ASN A 106 15.64 18.81 6.50
CA ASN A 106 14.85 19.73 7.30
C ASN A 106 13.80 19.00 8.14
N PHE A 107 13.35 19.60 9.23
CA PHE A 107 12.39 18.98 10.15
C PHE A 107 11.05 18.64 9.50
N ARG A 108 10.61 19.43 8.52
CA ARG A 108 9.35 19.17 7.80
C ARG A 108 9.40 17.87 6.99
N ASP A 109 10.53 17.59 6.33
CA ASP A 109 10.71 16.36 5.56
C ASP A 109 10.83 15.14 6.49
N ILE A 110 11.49 15.30 7.64
CA ILE A 110 11.54 14.26 8.69
C ILE A 110 10.12 13.95 9.16
N GLU A 111 9.40 14.99 9.59
CA GLU A 111 8.01 14.86 10.07
C GLU A 111 7.09 14.23 9.03
N ASN A 112 7.16 14.69 7.78
CA ASN A 112 6.31 14.19 6.71
C ASN A 112 6.57 12.71 6.40
N GLN A 113 7.83 12.29 6.34
CA GLN A 113 8.16 10.88 6.12
C GLN A 113 7.66 9.98 7.27
N VAL A 114 7.84 10.38 8.52
CA VAL A 114 7.36 9.61 9.68
C VAL A 114 5.83 9.57 9.70
N ARG A 115 5.19 10.71 9.49
CA ARG A 115 3.73 10.86 9.51
C ARG A 115 3.06 10.02 8.42
N VAL A 116 3.53 10.10 7.19
CA VAL A 116 2.90 9.40 6.05
C VAL A 116 3.27 7.91 6.06
N ASN A 117 4.57 7.59 6.13
CA ASN A 117 5.05 6.23 5.88
C ASN A 117 4.79 5.27 7.05
N LEU A 118 4.71 5.76 8.29
CA LEU A 118 4.58 4.93 9.48
C LEU A 118 3.29 5.24 10.25
N GLU A 119 3.13 6.46 10.76
CA GLU A 119 1.96 6.83 11.56
C GLU A 119 0.65 6.66 10.78
N GLY A 120 0.60 7.15 9.54
CA GLY A 120 -0.56 7.03 8.67
C GLY A 120 -0.92 5.59 8.35
N LEU A 121 0.07 4.74 8.08
CA LEU A 121 -0.13 3.31 7.87
C LEU A 121 -0.73 2.62 9.12
N ILE A 122 -0.23 2.93 10.30
CA ILE A 122 -0.75 2.39 11.57
C ILE A 122 -2.20 2.85 11.78
N LYS A 123 -2.48 4.13 11.59
CA LYS A 123 -3.83 4.70 11.74
C LYS A 123 -4.82 4.14 10.70
N MET A 124 -4.39 4.01 9.43
CA MET A 124 -5.20 3.37 8.39
C MET A 124 -5.56 1.93 8.78
N THR A 125 -4.57 1.17 9.24
CA THR A 125 -4.79 -0.19 9.72
C THR A 125 -5.78 -0.21 10.88
N ASN A 126 -5.58 0.61 11.91
CA ASN A 126 -6.48 0.71 13.06
C ASN A 126 -7.93 1.02 12.65
N ALA A 127 -8.12 2.03 11.79
CA ALA A 127 -9.45 2.45 11.34
C ALA A 127 -10.18 1.38 10.51
N THR A 128 -9.44 0.54 9.79
CA THR A 128 -10.02 -0.50 8.92
C THR A 128 -10.20 -1.84 9.61
N LEU A 129 -9.44 -2.16 10.66
CA LEU A 129 -9.48 -3.46 11.36
C LEU A 129 -10.89 -3.99 11.66
N PRO A 130 -11.87 -3.19 12.13
CA PRO A 130 -13.22 -3.68 12.41
C PRO A 130 -13.97 -4.20 11.18
N TYR A 131 -13.50 -3.86 9.98
CA TYR A 131 -14.18 -4.12 8.71
C TYR A 131 -13.41 -5.05 7.79
N ILE A 132 -12.15 -5.41 8.11
CA ILE A 132 -11.31 -6.30 7.29
C ILE A 132 -11.72 -7.75 7.52
N LYS A 133 -11.85 -8.51 6.42
CA LYS A 133 -12.21 -9.94 6.44
C LYS A 133 -11.15 -10.88 5.86
N GLY A 134 -10.15 -10.36 5.17
CA GLY A 134 -9.14 -11.16 4.50
C GLY A 134 -7.73 -10.86 4.99
N SER A 135 -6.99 -9.96 4.35
CA SER A 135 -5.58 -9.73 4.67
C SER A 135 -5.19 -8.25 4.68
N ILE A 136 -4.05 -7.97 5.31
CA ILE A 136 -3.37 -6.67 5.32
C ILE A 136 -2.02 -6.84 4.66
N ILE A 137 -1.73 -6.01 3.66
CA ILE A 137 -0.45 -5.99 2.95
C ILE A 137 0.18 -4.61 3.12
N ASN A 138 1.32 -4.55 3.78
CA ASN A 138 2.05 -3.32 4.04
C ASN A 138 3.23 -3.21 3.09
N ILE A 139 3.34 -2.10 2.35
CA ILE A 139 4.45 -1.87 1.43
C ILE A 139 5.59 -1.18 2.19
N ALA A 140 6.65 -1.95 2.46
CA ALA A 140 7.87 -1.43 3.04
C ALA A 140 8.89 -1.05 1.95
N SER A 141 10.11 -1.55 1.99
CA SER A 141 11.17 -1.29 1.01
C SER A 141 12.41 -2.13 1.36
N ALA A 142 13.30 -2.34 0.39
CA ALA A 142 14.67 -2.80 0.66
C ALA A 142 15.39 -1.94 1.71
N ALA A 143 15.07 -0.64 1.81
CA ALA A 143 15.58 0.26 2.84
C ALA A 143 15.07 -0.08 4.26
N GLY A 144 14.07 -0.92 4.39
CA GLY A 144 13.63 -1.51 5.66
C GLY A 144 14.38 -2.80 6.04
N LEU A 145 15.29 -3.28 5.20
CA LEU A 145 16.06 -4.51 5.41
C LEU A 145 17.56 -4.26 5.57
N LYS A 146 18.09 -3.28 4.86
CA LYS A 146 19.50 -2.91 4.90
C LYS A 146 19.66 -1.39 4.86
N PRO A 147 20.77 -0.85 5.42
CA PRO A 147 21.00 0.58 5.42
C PRO A 147 21.42 1.09 4.05
N TYR A 148 20.97 2.31 3.75
CA TYR A 148 21.43 3.09 2.59
C TYR A 148 21.85 4.49 3.08
N PRO A 149 23.08 4.96 2.79
CA PRO A 149 23.47 6.35 3.03
C PRO A 149 22.49 7.33 2.39
N GLY A 150 22.11 8.39 3.09
CA GLY A 150 21.11 9.35 2.64
C GLY A 150 19.64 8.95 2.88
N TYR A 151 19.37 7.73 3.35
CA TYR A 151 18.00 7.22 3.55
C TYR A 151 17.67 7.02 5.03
N ALA A 152 18.39 7.64 5.96
CA ALA A 152 18.25 7.33 7.38
C ALA A 152 16.80 7.48 7.90
N THR A 153 16.14 8.62 7.60
CA THR A 153 14.75 8.85 8.02
C THR A 153 13.79 7.91 7.30
N TYR A 154 13.90 7.79 5.99
CA TYR A 154 13.07 6.88 5.21
C TYR A 154 13.24 5.43 5.65
N GLY A 155 14.50 4.99 5.77
CA GLY A 155 14.83 3.65 6.26
C GLY A 155 14.22 3.38 7.62
N ALA A 156 14.34 4.30 8.57
CA ALA A 156 13.72 4.17 9.89
C ALA A 156 12.21 3.94 9.80
N THR A 157 11.49 4.66 8.91
CA THR A 157 10.04 4.42 8.72
C THR A 157 9.76 3.03 8.15
N LYS A 158 10.56 2.54 7.19
CA LYS A 158 10.37 1.23 6.56
C LYS A 158 10.77 0.06 7.46
N TRP A 159 11.78 0.22 8.33
CA TRP A 159 12.03 -0.69 9.46
C TRP A 159 10.87 -0.70 10.44
N GLY A 160 10.29 0.47 10.75
CA GLY A 160 9.10 0.61 11.60
C GLY A 160 7.89 -0.13 11.04
N VAL A 161 7.62 -0.02 9.73
CA VAL A 161 6.54 -0.75 9.04
C VAL A 161 6.71 -2.26 9.20
N ARG A 162 7.92 -2.79 9.01
CA ARG A 162 8.19 -4.23 9.19
C ARG A 162 7.99 -4.67 10.64
N GLY A 163 8.50 -3.88 11.61
CA GLY A 163 8.31 -4.15 13.04
C GLY A 163 6.84 -4.16 13.42
N PHE A 164 6.08 -3.16 12.98
CA PHE A 164 4.63 -3.08 13.17
C PHE A 164 3.91 -4.29 12.57
N SER A 165 4.20 -4.65 11.33
CA SER A 165 3.56 -5.78 10.64
C SER A 165 3.77 -7.10 11.38
N LYS A 166 4.99 -7.37 11.86
CA LYS A 166 5.32 -8.59 12.62
C LYS A 166 4.59 -8.64 13.96
N SER A 167 4.51 -7.52 14.65
CA SER A 167 3.78 -7.43 15.92
C SER A 167 2.27 -7.63 15.70
N LEU A 168 1.71 -6.93 14.71
CA LEU A 168 0.29 -7.03 14.37
C LEU A 168 -0.11 -8.47 13.97
N ALA A 169 0.75 -9.16 13.24
CA ALA A 169 0.52 -10.56 12.86
C ALA A 169 0.39 -11.52 14.06
N GLY A 170 0.96 -11.15 15.22
CA GLY A 170 0.80 -11.87 16.48
C GLY A 170 -0.41 -11.42 17.31
N GLU A 171 -1.03 -10.30 16.97
CA GLU A 171 -2.15 -9.71 17.71
C GLU A 171 -3.52 -10.07 17.14
N ILE A 172 -3.59 -10.39 15.83
CA ILE A 172 -4.86 -10.62 15.12
C ILE A 172 -4.84 -11.93 14.33
N ASP A 173 -6.01 -12.52 14.13
CA ASP A 173 -6.17 -13.76 13.36
C ASP A 173 -6.16 -13.56 11.83
N LEU A 174 -6.01 -12.31 11.36
CA LEU A 174 -5.94 -12.00 9.93
C LEU A 174 -4.49 -12.09 9.43
N PRO A 175 -4.24 -12.60 8.21
CA PRO A 175 -2.92 -12.58 7.61
C PRO A 175 -2.41 -11.14 7.41
N VAL A 176 -1.19 -10.88 7.87
CA VAL A 176 -0.48 -9.62 7.69
C VAL A 176 0.84 -9.88 6.98
N TYR A 177 1.06 -9.22 5.87
CA TYR A 177 2.28 -9.39 5.07
C TYR A 177 3.00 -8.07 4.88
N THR A 178 4.32 -8.15 4.72
CA THR A 178 5.15 -7.02 4.34
C THR A 178 5.79 -7.28 2.99
N VAL A 179 5.47 -6.48 1.99
CA VAL A 179 6.13 -6.54 0.67
C VAL A 179 7.24 -5.49 0.64
N ASN A 180 8.43 -5.91 0.26
CA ASN A 180 9.64 -5.09 0.18
C ASN A 180 10.06 -4.93 -1.28
N PRO A 181 9.65 -3.86 -1.98
CA PRO A 181 10.24 -3.50 -3.27
C PRO A 181 11.69 -3.02 -3.09
N ASP A 182 12.49 -3.22 -4.12
CA ASP A 182 13.77 -2.52 -4.31
C ASP A 182 13.56 -1.19 -5.06
N GLY A 183 14.60 -0.65 -5.70
CA GLY A 183 14.48 0.52 -6.56
C GLY A 183 13.47 0.25 -7.68
N THR A 184 12.29 0.86 -7.59
CA THR A 184 11.17 0.62 -8.50
C THR A 184 10.98 1.79 -9.44
N ALA A 185 10.63 1.54 -10.70
CA ALA A 185 10.45 2.51 -11.76
C ALA A 185 9.19 3.38 -11.53
N THR A 186 9.29 4.30 -10.58
CA THR A 186 8.26 5.27 -10.21
C THR A 186 8.83 6.68 -10.26
N GLN A 187 7.98 7.69 -10.17
CA GLN A 187 8.41 9.08 -10.02
C GLN A 187 9.37 9.27 -8.82
N MET A 188 9.21 8.49 -7.75
CA MET A 188 10.08 8.52 -6.57
C MET A 188 11.52 8.07 -6.87
N ASN A 189 11.75 7.32 -7.94
CA ASN A 189 13.04 6.75 -8.36
C ASN A 189 13.36 7.09 -9.83
N ASP A 190 12.97 8.29 -10.28
CA ASP A 190 13.21 8.80 -11.64
C ASP A 190 12.87 7.78 -12.75
N PHE A 191 11.82 6.99 -12.55
CA PHE A 191 11.35 5.92 -13.44
C PHE A 191 12.41 4.86 -13.79
N THR A 192 13.36 4.62 -12.89
CA THR A 192 14.39 3.58 -13.04
C THR A 192 14.18 2.41 -12.07
N GLY A 193 14.66 1.23 -12.44
CA GLY A 193 14.62 0.05 -11.57
C GLY A 193 13.58 -1.00 -11.96
N THR A 194 13.10 -1.75 -10.98
CA THR A 194 12.10 -2.81 -11.18
C THR A 194 10.78 -2.23 -11.71
N PRO A 195 10.18 -2.79 -12.77
CA PRO A 195 8.86 -2.36 -13.26
C PRO A 195 7.79 -2.44 -12.17
N THR A 196 6.90 -1.45 -12.13
CA THR A 196 5.77 -1.40 -11.18
C THR A 196 4.86 -2.61 -11.31
N GLU A 197 4.69 -3.13 -12.52
CA GLU A 197 3.86 -4.30 -12.85
C GLU A 197 4.40 -5.57 -12.18
N LYS A 198 5.73 -5.73 -12.10
CA LYS A 198 6.35 -6.84 -11.37
C LYS A 198 6.03 -6.77 -9.88
N VAL A 199 6.14 -5.58 -9.29
CA VAL A 199 5.78 -5.36 -7.87
C VAL A 199 4.30 -5.67 -7.65
N ALA A 200 3.42 -5.19 -8.53
CA ALA A 200 1.98 -5.44 -8.48
C ALA A 200 1.63 -6.93 -8.56
N ALA A 201 2.28 -7.68 -9.45
CA ALA A 201 2.10 -9.12 -9.58
C ALA A 201 2.47 -9.86 -8.28
N VAL A 202 3.60 -9.52 -7.65
CA VAL A 202 4.00 -10.09 -6.35
C VAL A 202 2.97 -9.77 -5.27
N ILE A 203 2.46 -8.53 -5.19
CA ILE A 203 1.41 -8.15 -4.23
C ILE A 203 0.13 -8.98 -4.46
N ALA A 204 -0.27 -9.18 -5.73
CA ALA A 204 -1.44 -9.99 -6.06
C ALA A 204 -1.24 -11.47 -5.70
N ASP A 205 -0.06 -12.03 -5.91
CA ASP A 205 0.25 -13.41 -5.55
C ASP A 205 0.28 -13.63 -4.03
N VAL A 206 0.76 -12.64 -3.27
CA VAL A 206 0.64 -12.62 -1.80
C VAL A 206 -0.83 -12.61 -1.39
N ALA A 207 -1.63 -11.71 -1.96
CA ALA A 207 -3.05 -11.57 -1.64
C ALA A 207 -3.87 -12.84 -1.92
N LYS A 208 -3.50 -13.59 -2.97
CA LYS A 208 -4.11 -14.87 -3.34
C LYS A 208 -3.61 -16.05 -2.50
N GLY A 209 -2.55 -15.88 -1.72
CA GLY A 209 -1.87 -16.99 -1.04
C GLY A 209 -1.20 -17.98 -2.00
N VAL A 210 -0.76 -17.51 -3.18
CA VAL A 210 0.01 -18.28 -4.16
C VAL A 210 1.45 -18.43 -3.71
N LEU A 211 2.01 -17.36 -3.15
CA LEU A 211 3.33 -17.43 -2.53
C LEU A 211 3.28 -18.15 -1.19
N PRO A 212 4.24 -19.04 -0.89
CA PRO A 212 4.31 -19.75 0.38
C PRO A 212 4.77 -18.81 1.50
N ALA A 213 3.88 -17.95 1.98
CA ALA A 213 4.15 -16.98 3.03
C ALA A 213 3.23 -17.21 4.24
N GLN A 214 3.77 -16.99 5.45
CA GLN A 214 3.04 -16.99 6.70
C GLN A 214 2.74 -15.54 7.15
N SER A 215 1.75 -15.38 8.03
CA SER A 215 1.46 -14.08 8.62
C SER A 215 2.70 -13.57 9.37
N GLY A 216 3.10 -12.33 9.12
CA GLY A 216 4.31 -11.72 9.65
C GLY A 216 5.54 -11.81 8.75
N ASP A 217 5.46 -12.52 7.63
CA ASP A 217 6.58 -12.66 6.71
C ASP A 217 6.90 -11.38 5.92
N ASP A 218 8.17 -11.24 5.61
CA ASP A 218 8.71 -10.28 4.65
C ASP A 218 8.82 -10.93 3.26
N ILE A 219 8.21 -10.33 2.25
CA ILE A 219 8.26 -10.79 0.86
C ILE A 219 9.13 -9.81 0.05
N ASN A 220 10.26 -10.26 -0.41
CA ASN A 220 11.20 -9.45 -1.17
C ASN A 220 10.93 -9.59 -2.66
N VAL A 221 10.57 -8.49 -3.33
CA VAL A 221 10.16 -8.53 -4.75
C VAL A 221 11.24 -9.09 -5.68
N TRP A 222 12.51 -8.87 -5.37
CA TRP A 222 13.66 -9.39 -6.16
C TRP A 222 13.88 -10.90 -6.06
N GLU A 223 13.17 -11.59 -5.16
CA GLU A 223 13.22 -13.05 -5.01
C GLU A 223 12.17 -13.77 -5.88
N HIS A 224 11.30 -13.01 -6.51
CA HIS A 224 10.19 -13.45 -7.35
C HIS A 224 10.22 -12.73 -8.71
#